data_b22df188102372224c16f1681afa3abd
#
_entry.id   b22df188102372224c16f1681afa3abd
#
_cell.length_a   1.000
_cell.length_b   1.000
_cell.length_c   1.000
_cell.angle_alpha   90.00
_cell.angle_beta   90.00
_cell.angle_gamma   90.00
#
_symmetry.space_group_name_H-M   'P 1'
#
loop_
_entity.id
_entity.type
_entity.pdbx_description
1 polymer ?
#
loop_
_entity_poly.entity_id
_entity_poly.type
_entity_poly.pdbx_seq_one_letter_code
_entity_poly.pdbx_strand_id
1 'polypeptide(L)'
;MNSFLMTCAMKAAKCLLVDGRLDYSSDEYWYRFGQDYDENKIDVFYCLSTTLLSSNDKDGNPSLFSNLSKEDISIMQDEYKYMSTEMFDSEHFNFIAPYYRQMTFEAYEQTDESAVIHALAPAITDICDAFDYYMENLNNGRPFIIAGFSQGGIMTQSLLVHMSDKQYKQVIAAYSIGYELTEDILKKDHIKAAEGEDDLGVIISYNSVASTDTMWDLIEGNCAVCINPLNWKTDDTPATLRYDGDEASVHVDKEKQVLIVEGLDPEKYDGLGYPIEKGIYHMWDPRFYVKEIKANAIHRAELFKNSINKV
;
A
#
# COMPACT_ATOMS: atom_id res chain seq x y z
N MET A 1 -3.75 -13.39 -3.68
CA MET A 1 -2.36 -13.83 -4.07
C MET A 1 -1.66 -14.21 -2.77
N ASN A 2 -1.24 -15.44 -2.61
CA ASN A 2 -0.67 -15.89 -1.34
C ASN A 2 0.79 -15.40 -1.17
N SER A 3 1.31 -15.44 0.05
CA SER A 3 2.69 -14.99 0.38
C SER A 3 3.78 -15.72 -0.41
N PHE A 4 3.49 -16.94 -0.88
CA PHE A 4 4.38 -17.72 -1.73
C PHE A 4 4.55 -17.04 -3.10
N LEU A 5 3.48 -16.61 -3.75
CA LEU A 5 3.54 -15.92 -5.05
C LEU A 5 4.29 -14.59 -4.94
N MET A 6 4.05 -13.81 -3.88
CA MET A 6 4.81 -12.59 -3.60
C MET A 6 6.31 -12.89 -3.45
N THR A 7 6.66 -13.89 -2.65
CA THR A 7 8.06 -14.31 -2.47
C THR A 7 8.70 -14.75 -3.79
N CYS A 8 7.97 -15.49 -4.62
CA CYS A 8 8.42 -15.90 -5.96
C CYS A 8 8.58 -14.71 -6.89
N ALA A 9 7.64 -13.75 -6.89
CA ALA A 9 7.72 -12.54 -7.70
C ALA A 9 8.90 -11.65 -7.29
N MET A 10 9.16 -11.51 -5.99
CA MET A 10 10.36 -10.79 -5.49
C MET A 10 11.67 -11.47 -5.89
N LYS A 11 11.72 -12.79 -5.92
CA LYS A 11 12.88 -13.53 -6.45
C LYS A 11 13.00 -13.36 -7.96
N ALA A 12 11.88 -13.42 -8.67
CA ALA A 12 11.84 -13.22 -10.12
C ALA A 12 12.32 -11.81 -10.47
N ALA A 13 11.85 -10.76 -9.77
CA ALA A 13 12.28 -9.39 -9.96
C ALA A 13 13.80 -9.20 -9.81
N LYS A 14 14.44 -9.97 -8.90
CA LYS A 14 15.90 -9.96 -8.72
C LYS A 14 16.66 -10.75 -9.78
N CYS A 15 16.05 -11.78 -10.34
CA CYS A 15 16.69 -12.73 -11.27
C CYS A 15 16.33 -12.47 -12.73
N LEU A 16 15.14 -11.96 -13.00
CA LEU A 16 14.73 -11.59 -14.35
C LEU A 16 15.45 -10.28 -14.69
N LEU A 17 16.18 -10.32 -15.81
CA LEU A 17 16.49 -9.12 -16.56
C LEU A 17 15.14 -8.61 -17.09
N VAL A 18 14.44 -7.80 -16.28
CA VAL A 18 13.24 -7.11 -16.75
C VAL A 18 13.72 -6.18 -17.85
N ASP A 19 13.37 -6.51 -19.10
CA ASP A 19 13.76 -5.71 -20.26
C ASP A 19 13.22 -4.29 -20.11
N GLY A 20 14.07 -3.29 -20.38
CA GLY A 20 13.69 -1.90 -20.38
C GLY A 20 13.42 -1.36 -18.96
N ARG A 21 14.44 -1.35 -18.07
CA ARG A 21 14.35 -0.64 -16.78
C ARG A 21 14.00 0.83 -17.02
N LEU A 22 13.13 1.36 -16.15
CA LEU A 22 12.71 2.76 -16.22
C LEU A 22 13.83 3.66 -15.66
N ASP A 23 14.00 4.81 -16.27
CA ASP A 23 14.98 5.82 -15.80
C ASP A 23 14.29 6.83 -14.88
N TYR A 24 14.27 6.57 -13.60
CA TYR A 24 13.66 7.44 -12.59
C TYR A 24 14.39 8.76 -12.36
N SER A 25 15.44 9.05 -13.12
CA SER A 25 15.97 10.43 -13.21
C SER A 25 15.10 11.34 -14.08
N SER A 26 14.15 10.77 -14.85
CA SER A 26 13.19 11.52 -15.67
C SER A 26 11.91 11.81 -14.88
N ASP A 27 11.49 13.08 -14.88
CA ASP A 27 10.25 13.54 -14.22
C ASP A 27 8.98 12.88 -14.77
N GLU A 28 9.03 12.30 -15.99
CA GLU A 28 7.89 11.64 -16.60
C GLU A 28 7.41 10.40 -15.85
N TYR A 29 8.30 9.79 -15.03
CA TYR A 29 7.96 8.62 -14.20
C TYR A 29 7.50 8.98 -12.79
N TRP A 30 7.18 10.27 -12.52
CA TRP A 30 6.72 10.72 -11.22
C TRP A 30 5.43 11.53 -11.31
N TYR A 31 4.55 11.32 -10.35
CA TYR A 31 3.38 12.18 -10.18
C TYR A 31 3.81 13.47 -9.50
N ARG A 32 3.65 14.62 -10.19
CA ARG A 32 3.96 15.98 -9.68
C ARG A 32 5.33 16.10 -9.02
N PHE A 33 6.35 15.47 -9.59
CA PHE A 33 7.70 15.52 -9.07
C PHE A 33 8.18 16.97 -8.84
N GLY A 34 8.72 17.23 -7.62
CA GLY A 34 9.28 18.54 -7.25
C GLY A 34 8.30 19.71 -7.13
N GLN A 35 7.00 19.49 -7.39
CA GLN A 35 5.98 20.51 -7.18
C GLN A 35 5.66 20.60 -5.68
N ASP A 36 5.72 21.84 -5.15
CA ASP A 36 5.40 22.14 -3.74
C ASP A 36 6.26 21.39 -2.71
N TYR A 37 7.47 20.91 -3.11
CA TYR A 37 8.38 20.25 -2.21
C TYR A 37 8.90 21.22 -1.13
N ASP A 38 8.80 20.81 0.14
CA ASP A 38 9.27 21.57 1.30
C ASP A 38 10.07 20.65 2.23
N GLU A 39 11.34 20.97 2.46
CA GLU A 39 12.24 20.18 3.32
C GLU A 39 11.79 20.08 4.79
N ASN A 40 10.86 20.94 5.20
CA ASN A 40 10.29 20.92 6.57
C ASN A 40 9.11 19.96 6.71
N LYS A 41 8.56 19.48 5.58
CA LYS A 41 7.46 18.50 5.57
C LYS A 41 7.98 17.07 5.62
N ILE A 42 7.06 16.16 5.88
CA ILE A 42 7.33 14.73 5.95
C ILE A 42 7.22 14.14 4.54
N ASP A 43 8.22 13.39 4.13
CA ASP A 43 8.13 12.64 2.88
C ASP A 43 7.22 11.43 3.05
N VAL A 44 6.28 11.27 2.12
CA VAL A 44 5.48 10.05 1.95
C VAL A 44 5.81 9.44 0.59
N PHE A 45 6.50 8.32 0.60
CA PHE A 45 6.69 7.51 -0.61
C PHE A 45 5.46 6.63 -0.81
N TYR A 46 4.63 6.99 -1.81
CA TYR A 46 3.35 6.34 -2.04
C TYR A 46 3.40 5.35 -3.19
N CYS A 47 2.96 4.12 -2.93
CA CYS A 47 2.83 3.03 -3.89
C CYS A 47 1.37 2.92 -4.36
N LEU A 48 1.14 3.08 -5.67
CA LEU A 48 -0.18 3.04 -6.30
C LEU A 48 -0.86 1.67 -6.15
N SER A 49 -2.18 1.63 -6.13
CA SER A 49 -2.96 0.40 -6.22
C SER A 49 -3.09 -0.10 -7.66
N THR A 50 -3.84 -1.19 -7.88
CA THR A 50 -4.24 -1.61 -9.22
C THR A 50 -5.36 -0.69 -9.71
N THR A 51 -5.09 0.19 -10.67
CA THR A 51 -6.05 1.11 -11.25
C THR A 51 -6.50 0.70 -12.66
N LEU A 52 -5.75 -0.18 -13.31
CA LEU A 52 -6.01 -0.61 -14.68
C LEU A 52 -6.74 -1.95 -14.70
N LEU A 53 -7.89 -2.02 -15.37
CA LEU A 53 -8.60 -3.28 -15.63
C LEU A 53 -7.77 -4.17 -16.56
N SER A 54 -7.29 -3.61 -17.66
CA SER A 54 -6.47 -4.24 -18.70
C SER A 54 -5.43 -3.26 -19.22
N SER A 55 -4.43 -3.75 -19.92
CA SER A 55 -3.43 -2.94 -20.64
C SER A 55 -3.00 -3.65 -21.92
N ASN A 56 -2.27 -2.94 -22.77
CA ASN A 56 -1.63 -3.51 -23.96
C ASN A 56 -0.12 -3.28 -23.90
N ASP A 57 0.64 -4.15 -24.57
CA ASP A 57 2.07 -3.93 -24.80
C ASP A 57 2.31 -2.82 -25.85
N LYS A 58 3.58 -2.54 -26.16
CA LYS A 58 3.98 -1.51 -27.14
C LYS A 58 3.51 -1.80 -28.57
N ASP A 59 3.20 -3.06 -28.87
CA ASP A 59 2.73 -3.54 -30.17
C ASP A 59 1.20 -3.62 -30.24
N GLY A 60 0.52 -3.29 -29.14
CA GLY A 60 -0.94 -3.29 -29.03
C GLY A 60 -1.54 -4.66 -28.67
N ASN A 61 -0.75 -5.63 -28.24
CA ASN A 61 -1.26 -6.92 -27.78
C ASN A 61 -1.64 -6.83 -26.28
N PRO A 62 -2.63 -7.65 -25.82
CA PRO A 62 -2.98 -7.70 -24.40
C PRO A 62 -1.78 -7.96 -23.49
N SER A 63 -1.68 -7.20 -22.41
CA SER A 63 -0.62 -7.30 -21.42
C SER A 63 -1.20 -7.38 -20.01
N LEU A 64 -0.63 -8.22 -19.16
CA LEU A 64 -1.03 -8.36 -17.76
C LEU A 64 -0.42 -7.29 -16.85
N PHE A 65 0.35 -6.36 -17.40
CA PHE A 65 0.88 -5.20 -16.70
C PHE A 65 0.92 -3.96 -17.60
N SER A 66 0.92 -2.79 -17.00
CA SER A 66 0.96 -1.50 -17.70
C SER A 66 2.24 -1.33 -18.50
N ASN A 67 2.13 -0.70 -19.68
CA ASN A 67 3.28 -0.22 -20.42
C ASN A 67 3.59 1.27 -20.16
N LEU A 68 2.88 1.89 -19.22
CA LEU A 68 2.94 3.31 -18.89
C LEU A 68 2.61 4.23 -20.09
N SER A 69 1.66 3.83 -20.90
CA SER A 69 1.11 4.70 -21.94
C SER A 69 0.52 5.98 -21.31
N LYS A 70 0.33 7.02 -22.12
CA LYS A 70 -0.32 8.25 -21.63
C LYS A 70 -1.73 8.00 -21.10
N GLU A 71 -2.42 7.01 -21.64
CA GLU A 71 -3.74 6.59 -21.21
C GLU A 71 -3.67 5.91 -19.85
N ASP A 72 -2.75 4.93 -19.66
CA ASP A 72 -2.50 4.28 -18.39
C ASP A 72 -2.16 5.31 -17.30
N ILE A 73 -1.22 6.21 -17.58
CA ILE A 73 -0.81 7.26 -16.64
C ILE A 73 -1.99 8.17 -16.27
N SER A 74 -2.86 8.52 -17.23
CA SER A 74 -4.04 9.35 -16.95
C SER A 74 -4.99 8.70 -15.96
N ILE A 75 -5.20 7.38 -16.06
CA ILE A 75 -6.03 6.61 -15.11
C ILE A 75 -5.36 6.56 -13.73
N MET A 76 -4.06 6.32 -13.67
CA MET A 76 -3.29 6.28 -12.42
C MET A 76 -3.35 7.60 -11.64
N GLN A 77 -3.46 8.74 -12.32
CA GLN A 77 -3.48 10.07 -11.70
C GLN A 77 -4.69 10.30 -10.79
N ASP A 78 -5.82 9.64 -11.01
CA ASP A 78 -7.02 9.83 -10.19
C ASP A 78 -6.80 9.35 -8.75
N GLU A 79 -6.15 8.19 -8.56
CA GLU A 79 -5.80 7.72 -7.22
C GLU A 79 -4.75 8.60 -6.57
N TYR A 80 -3.70 8.97 -7.27
CA TYR A 80 -2.68 9.85 -6.73
C TYR A 80 -3.26 11.21 -6.29
N LYS A 81 -4.18 11.75 -7.08
CA LYS A 81 -4.89 12.99 -6.73
C LYS A 81 -5.69 12.82 -5.44
N TYR A 82 -6.44 11.74 -5.30
CA TYR A 82 -7.20 11.45 -4.08
C TYR A 82 -6.27 11.32 -2.88
N MET A 83 -5.25 10.49 -2.95
CA MET A 83 -4.34 10.23 -1.83
C MET A 83 -3.54 11.47 -1.42
N SER A 84 -3.06 12.27 -2.39
CA SER A 84 -2.31 13.51 -2.14
C SER A 84 -3.19 14.69 -1.70
N THR A 85 -4.50 14.53 -1.67
CA THR A 85 -5.44 15.57 -1.22
C THR A 85 -6.06 15.20 0.12
N GLU A 86 -6.55 13.96 0.23
CA GLU A 86 -7.35 13.55 1.38
C GLU A 86 -6.50 12.91 2.50
N MET A 87 -5.56 12.04 2.15
CA MET A 87 -4.79 11.27 3.12
C MET A 87 -3.44 11.92 3.44
N PHE A 88 -2.67 12.28 2.42
CA PHE A 88 -1.33 12.83 2.56
C PHE A 88 -1.21 14.20 1.87
N ASP A 89 -2.00 15.16 2.38
CA ASP A 89 -2.12 16.49 1.79
C ASP A 89 -0.82 17.30 1.84
N SER A 90 -0.76 18.29 0.93
CA SER A 90 0.40 19.15 0.77
C SER A 90 0.62 20.14 1.93
N GLU A 91 -0.26 20.24 2.91
CA GLU A 91 -0.03 21.04 4.12
C GLU A 91 1.02 20.38 5.01
N HIS A 92 0.99 19.04 5.14
CA HIS A 92 1.80 18.27 6.08
C HIS A 92 2.89 17.46 5.39
N PHE A 93 2.69 17.05 4.13
CA PHE A 93 3.48 16.03 3.47
C PHE A 93 4.06 16.49 2.12
N ASN A 94 5.24 15.96 1.79
CA ASN A 94 5.73 15.87 0.43
C ASN A 94 5.26 14.52 -0.13
N PHE A 95 4.36 14.54 -1.10
CA PHE A 95 3.83 13.33 -1.71
C PHE A 95 4.72 12.90 -2.88
N ILE A 96 5.46 11.81 -2.70
CA ILE A 96 6.45 11.27 -3.64
C ILE A 96 5.90 9.96 -4.19
N ALA A 97 5.48 9.97 -5.44
CA ALA A 97 4.74 8.86 -6.03
C ALA A 97 5.23 8.53 -7.44
N PRO A 98 5.95 7.41 -7.61
CA PRO A 98 6.43 6.99 -8.91
C PRO A 98 5.33 6.29 -9.72
N TYR A 99 5.28 6.54 -11.03
CA TYR A 99 4.59 5.63 -11.93
C TYR A 99 5.43 4.37 -12.11
N TYR A 100 4.79 3.22 -12.06
CA TYR A 100 5.44 1.93 -12.25
C TYR A 100 4.53 0.99 -13.06
N ARG A 101 5.09 -0.02 -13.67
CA ARG A 101 4.35 -0.99 -14.50
C ARG A 101 3.49 -1.89 -13.62
N GLN A 102 2.41 -1.33 -13.07
CA GLN A 102 1.47 -2.06 -12.24
C GLN A 102 0.88 -3.28 -12.95
N MET A 103 0.61 -4.34 -12.21
CA MET A 103 -0.15 -5.49 -12.66
C MET A 103 -1.62 -5.10 -12.83
N THR A 104 -2.27 -5.54 -13.92
CA THR A 104 -3.68 -5.25 -14.21
C THR A 104 -4.64 -6.15 -13.42
N PHE A 105 -5.93 -5.79 -13.34
CA PHE A 105 -6.94 -6.66 -12.75
C PHE A 105 -7.05 -8.01 -13.46
N GLU A 106 -6.93 -8.05 -14.78
CA GLU A 106 -6.94 -9.31 -15.56
C GLU A 106 -5.85 -10.30 -15.13
N ALA A 107 -4.75 -9.81 -14.56
CA ALA A 107 -3.69 -10.68 -14.07
C ALA A 107 -4.10 -11.46 -12.80
N TYR A 108 -5.00 -10.90 -11.97
CA TYR A 108 -5.52 -11.62 -10.79
C TYR A 108 -6.48 -12.75 -11.16
N GLU A 109 -7.07 -12.73 -12.35
CA GLU A 109 -7.93 -13.78 -12.86
C GLU A 109 -7.16 -14.97 -13.47
N GLN A 110 -5.83 -14.82 -13.61
CA GLN A 110 -5.02 -15.89 -14.16
C GLN A 110 -4.91 -17.07 -13.19
N THR A 111 -5.16 -18.27 -13.70
CA THR A 111 -4.99 -19.53 -12.95
C THR A 111 -3.56 -20.05 -12.99
N ASP A 112 -2.74 -19.56 -13.91
CA ASP A 112 -1.31 -19.87 -14.00
C ASP A 112 -0.50 -18.95 -13.08
N GLU A 113 -0.01 -19.47 -11.98
CA GLU A 113 0.84 -18.76 -11.03
C GLU A 113 2.08 -18.15 -11.69
N SER A 114 2.62 -18.77 -12.73
CA SER A 114 3.76 -18.25 -13.49
C SER A 114 3.38 -16.94 -14.21
N ALA A 115 2.18 -16.86 -14.77
CA ALA A 115 1.68 -15.64 -15.42
C ALA A 115 1.53 -14.49 -14.41
N VAL A 116 0.99 -14.78 -13.21
CA VAL A 116 0.87 -13.80 -12.12
C VAL A 116 2.24 -13.30 -11.65
N ILE A 117 3.20 -14.21 -11.46
CA ILE A 117 4.57 -13.86 -11.07
C ILE A 117 5.23 -12.96 -12.14
N HIS A 118 5.07 -13.30 -13.42
CA HIS A 118 5.61 -12.49 -14.51
C HIS A 118 4.95 -11.11 -14.62
N ALA A 119 3.66 -11.00 -14.31
CA ALA A 119 2.95 -9.73 -14.30
C ALA A 119 3.37 -8.82 -13.12
N LEU A 120 3.66 -9.40 -11.96
CA LEU A 120 4.04 -8.67 -10.75
C LEU A 120 5.54 -8.29 -10.71
N ALA A 121 6.42 -9.07 -11.32
CA ALA A 121 7.86 -8.83 -11.27
C ALA A 121 8.30 -7.47 -11.83
N PRO A 122 7.76 -6.95 -12.95
CA PRO A 122 8.01 -5.59 -13.41
C PRO A 122 7.62 -4.53 -12.39
N ALA A 123 6.45 -4.65 -11.74
CA ALA A 123 5.99 -3.72 -10.72
C ALA A 123 6.95 -3.65 -9.53
N ILE A 124 7.39 -4.81 -9.02
CA ILE A 124 8.36 -4.87 -7.91
C ILE A 124 9.72 -4.28 -8.33
N THR A 125 10.17 -4.57 -9.55
CA THR A 125 11.44 -4.03 -10.05
C THR A 125 11.39 -2.51 -10.11
N ASP A 126 10.35 -1.97 -10.75
CA ASP A 126 10.19 -0.54 -10.96
C ASP A 126 10.07 0.21 -9.64
N ILE A 127 9.28 -0.30 -8.69
CA ILE A 127 9.11 0.37 -7.40
C ILE A 127 10.40 0.37 -6.56
N CYS A 128 11.19 -0.70 -6.65
CA CYS A 128 12.50 -0.76 -6.00
C CYS A 128 13.49 0.23 -6.64
N ASP A 129 13.51 0.34 -7.97
CA ASP A 129 14.37 1.29 -8.70
C ASP A 129 13.99 2.75 -8.39
N ALA A 130 12.68 3.04 -8.36
CA ALA A 130 12.18 4.35 -7.98
C ALA A 130 12.56 4.71 -6.53
N PHE A 131 12.45 3.75 -5.63
CA PHE A 131 12.82 3.94 -4.23
C PHE A 131 14.32 4.14 -4.05
N ASP A 132 15.15 3.37 -4.74
CA ASP A 132 16.60 3.54 -4.71
C ASP A 132 16.99 4.93 -5.24
N TYR A 133 16.39 5.38 -6.35
CA TYR A 133 16.59 6.73 -6.86
C TYR A 133 16.18 7.81 -5.84
N TYR A 134 15.01 7.66 -5.21
CA TYR A 134 14.55 8.55 -4.15
C TYR A 134 15.56 8.64 -2.99
N MET A 135 16.01 7.48 -2.49
CA MET A 135 16.95 7.42 -1.37
C MET A 135 18.31 8.03 -1.69
N GLU A 136 18.80 7.82 -2.92
CA GLU A 136 20.13 8.30 -3.35
C GLU A 136 20.13 9.77 -3.73
N ASN A 137 19.05 10.29 -4.31
CA ASN A 137 19.06 11.61 -4.95
C ASN A 137 18.13 12.65 -4.30
N LEU A 138 17.09 12.21 -3.57
CA LEU A 138 16.02 13.11 -3.10
C LEU A 138 15.88 13.13 -1.58
N ASN A 139 16.02 11.98 -0.91
CA ASN A 139 15.72 11.84 0.51
C ASN A 139 16.67 12.63 1.41
N ASN A 140 17.97 12.74 1.07
CA ASN A 140 19.00 13.44 1.86
C ASN A 140 19.09 12.97 3.33
N GLY A 141 18.80 11.69 3.59
CA GLY A 141 18.90 11.11 4.93
C GLY A 141 17.74 11.47 5.86
N ARG A 142 16.63 12.01 5.35
CA ARG A 142 15.45 12.39 6.15
C ARG A 142 14.58 11.19 6.49
N PRO A 143 13.85 11.26 7.63
CA PRO A 143 12.80 10.29 7.93
C PRO A 143 11.67 10.37 6.91
N PHE A 144 11.02 9.23 6.64
CA PHE A 144 9.94 9.14 5.69
C PHE A 144 8.88 8.11 6.09
N ILE A 145 7.71 8.24 5.50
CA ILE A 145 6.61 7.28 5.56
C ILE A 145 6.56 6.55 4.22
N ILE A 146 6.22 5.26 4.24
CA ILE A 146 5.82 4.53 3.05
C ILE A 146 4.34 4.21 3.16
N ALA A 147 3.60 4.34 2.09
CA ALA A 147 2.19 3.97 2.08
C ALA A 147 1.78 3.37 0.75
N GLY A 148 0.81 2.49 0.77
CA GLY A 148 0.22 1.92 -0.43
C GLY A 148 -1.06 1.16 -0.13
N PHE A 149 -1.95 1.13 -1.12
CA PHE A 149 -3.22 0.44 -1.04
C PHE A 149 -3.26 -0.72 -2.02
N SER A 150 -3.84 -1.86 -1.64
CA SER A 150 -4.03 -3.03 -2.51
C SER A 150 -2.67 -3.51 -3.07
N GLN A 151 -2.46 -3.50 -4.39
CA GLN A 151 -1.14 -3.78 -4.98
C GLN A 151 -0.05 -2.85 -4.41
N GLY A 152 -0.39 -1.59 -4.11
CA GLY A 152 0.51 -0.69 -3.39
C GLY A 152 0.90 -1.19 -2.00
N GLY A 153 0.03 -1.94 -1.32
CA GLY A 153 0.36 -2.65 -0.09
C GLY A 153 1.42 -3.73 -0.31
N ILE A 154 1.33 -4.49 -1.42
CA ILE A 154 2.38 -5.44 -1.84
C ILE A 154 3.71 -4.71 -2.07
N MET A 155 3.67 -3.57 -2.77
CA MET A 155 4.86 -2.76 -3.05
C MET A 155 5.47 -2.21 -1.77
N THR A 156 4.64 -1.73 -0.83
CA THR A 156 5.09 -1.29 0.50
C THR A 156 5.87 -2.38 1.24
N GLN A 157 5.32 -3.60 1.29
CA GLN A 157 6.00 -4.73 1.92
C GLN A 157 7.28 -5.13 1.16
N SER A 158 7.24 -5.08 -0.18
CA SER A 158 8.41 -5.37 -1.02
C SER A 158 9.56 -4.40 -0.75
N LEU A 159 9.26 -3.10 -0.57
CA LEU A 159 10.24 -2.08 -0.20
C LEU A 159 10.83 -2.33 1.18
N LEU A 160 10.03 -2.70 2.18
CA LEU A 160 10.55 -3.03 3.51
C LEU A 160 11.54 -4.21 3.48
N VAL A 161 11.29 -5.20 2.62
CA VAL A 161 12.22 -6.33 2.41
C VAL A 161 13.45 -5.94 1.57
N HIS A 162 13.30 -4.96 0.66
CA HIS A 162 14.37 -4.47 -0.21
C HIS A 162 15.39 -3.60 0.54
N MET A 163 14.92 -2.79 1.48
CA MET A 163 15.73 -1.83 2.22
C MET A 163 16.88 -2.46 2.98
N SER A 164 17.99 -1.72 3.05
CA SER A 164 19.04 -1.96 4.03
C SER A 164 18.62 -1.54 5.43
N ASP A 165 19.25 -2.10 6.47
CA ASP A 165 19.02 -1.71 7.86
C ASP A 165 19.20 -0.21 8.11
N LYS A 166 20.10 0.43 7.36
CA LYS A 166 20.34 1.88 7.45
C LYS A 166 19.14 2.67 6.94
N GLN A 167 18.54 2.28 5.82
CA GLN A 167 17.36 2.92 5.25
C GLN A 167 16.14 2.68 6.14
N TYR A 168 15.99 1.45 6.65
CA TYR A 168 14.86 1.12 7.53
C TYR A 168 14.83 1.98 8.80
N LYS A 169 15.98 2.37 9.37
CA LYS A 169 16.04 3.28 10.53
C LYS A 169 15.46 4.66 10.26
N GLN A 170 15.24 5.06 9.02
CA GLN A 170 14.60 6.31 8.62
C GLN A 170 13.09 6.17 8.45
N VAL A 171 12.56 4.94 8.46
CA VAL A 171 11.11 4.68 8.32
C VAL A 171 10.41 5.13 9.60
N ILE A 172 9.50 6.09 9.46
CA ILE A 172 8.60 6.52 10.53
C ILE A 172 7.55 5.45 10.76
N ALA A 173 6.84 5.08 9.69
CA ALA A 173 5.86 4.01 9.63
C ALA A 173 5.62 3.58 8.16
N ALA A 174 5.11 2.37 7.96
CA ALA A 174 4.70 1.86 6.67
C ALA A 174 3.21 1.47 6.72
N TYR A 175 2.38 2.07 5.87
CA TYR A 175 0.94 1.79 5.79
C TYR A 175 0.67 0.87 4.59
N SER A 176 0.49 -0.42 4.85
CA SER A 176 0.13 -1.45 3.87
C SER A 176 -1.37 -1.70 3.95
N ILE A 177 -2.15 -0.87 3.25
CA ILE A 177 -3.61 -0.81 3.35
C ILE A 177 -4.23 -1.82 2.38
N GLY A 178 -5.24 -2.57 2.85
CA GLY A 178 -5.99 -3.47 1.99
C GLY A 178 -5.17 -4.63 1.43
N TYR A 179 -4.12 -5.05 2.14
CA TYR A 179 -3.33 -6.22 1.81
C TYR A 179 -2.90 -6.96 3.08
N GLU A 180 -2.79 -8.29 3.00
CA GLU A 180 -2.40 -9.13 4.12
C GLU A 180 -0.95 -8.87 4.57
N LEU A 181 -0.71 -8.84 5.87
CA LEU A 181 0.64 -8.90 6.44
C LEU A 181 0.90 -10.32 6.93
N THR A 182 1.84 -11.01 6.30
CA THR A 182 2.08 -12.43 6.58
C THR A 182 3.22 -12.64 7.58
N GLU A 183 3.22 -13.81 8.24
CA GLU A 183 4.33 -14.24 9.09
C GLU A 183 5.68 -14.25 8.37
N ASP A 184 5.70 -14.55 7.07
CA ASP A 184 6.94 -14.61 6.28
C ASP A 184 7.58 -13.23 6.12
N ILE A 185 6.79 -12.16 6.04
CA ILE A 185 7.29 -10.78 6.05
C ILE A 185 7.84 -10.42 7.43
N LEU A 186 7.13 -10.79 8.50
CA LEU A 186 7.53 -10.50 9.88
C LEU A 186 8.76 -11.30 10.34
N LYS A 187 9.14 -12.38 9.65
CA LYS A 187 10.40 -13.11 9.92
C LYS A 187 11.66 -12.31 9.54
N LYS A 188 11.53 -11.17 8.85
CA LYS A 188 12.66 -10.27 8.60
C LYS A 188 12.97 -9.52 9.89
N ASP A 189 14.19 -9.64 10.41
CA ASP A 189 14.60 -9.19 11.74
C ASP A 189 14.26 -7.72 12.06
N HIS A 190 14.19 -6.86 11.05
CA HIS A 190 13.89 -5.45 11.24
C HIS A 190 12.42 -5.07 11.04
N ILE A 191 11.59 -5.91 10.41
CA ILE A 191 10.18 -5.60 10.15
C ILE A 191 9.33 -5.96 11.39
N LYS A 192 8.61 -4.97 11.92
CA LYS A 192 7.74 -5.12 13.08
C LYS A 192 6.35 -4.63 12.75
N ALA A 193 5.33 -5.38 13.14
CA ALA A 193 3.95 -4.91 13.07
C ALA A 193 3.68 -3.84 14.14
N ALA A 194 2.77 -2.91 13.85
CA ALA A 194 2.26 -1.98 14.85
C ALA A 194 1.39 -2.71 15.87
N GLU A 195 1.57 -2.40 17.15
CA GLU A 195 0.77 -2.87 18.27
C GLU A 195 -0.06 -1.75 18.91
N GLY A 196 0.26 -0.48 18.57
CA GLY A 196 -0.40 0.70 19.10
C GLY A 196 -0.22 1.95 18.24
N GLU A 197 -0.79 3.06 18.71
CA GLU A 197 -0.81 4.35 18.02
C GLU A 197 0.59 5.00 17.89
N ASP A 198 1.46 4.78 18.89
CA ASP A 198 2.71 5.52 19.09
C ASP A 198 3.94 4.81 18.51
N ASP A 199 3.79 3.58 18.02
CA ASP A 199 4.92 2.77 17.57
C ASP A 199 5.62 3.38 16.36
N LEU A 200 6.94 3.31 16.32
CA LEU A 200 7.79 3.85 15.25
C LEU A 200 8.57 2.75 14.53
N GLY A 201 8.82 2.94 13.24
CA GLY A 201 9.51 1.96 12.41
C GLY A 201 8.72 0.66 12.28
N VAL A 202 7.39 0.75 12.16
CA VAL A 202 6.47 -0.39 12.13
C VAL A 202 5.65 -0.40 10.84
N ILE A 203 5.10 -1.59 10.52
CA ILE A 203 4.11 -1.74 9.47
C ILE A 203 2.70 -1.81 10.06
N ILE A 204 1.80 -1.03 9.47
CA ILE A 204 0.36 -1.01 9.72
C ILE A 204 -0.33 -1.78 8.61
N SER A 205 -1.19 -2.75 8.95
CA SER A 205 -1.95 -3.52 7.97
C SER A 205 -3.36 -3.78 8.48
N TYR A 206 -4.33 -3.67 7.60
CA TYR A 206 -5.72 -4.02 7.82
C TYR A 206 -6.46 -4.29 6.52
N ASN A 207 -7.53 -5.05 6.59
CA ASN A 207 -8.52 -5.30 5.54
C ASN A 207 -9.89 -5.32 6.19
N SER A 208 -10.93 -4.79 5.54
CA SER A 208 -12.28 -4.68 6.11
C SER A 208 -13.28 -5.52 5.35
N VAL A 209 -14.10 -6.25 6.10
CA VAL A 209 -15.21 -7.08 5.60
C VAL A 209 -16.45 -6.92 6.47
N ALA A 210 -17.62 -7.24 5.93
CA ALA A 210 -18.87 -7.24 6.69
C ALA A 210 -18.95 -8.39 7.71
N SER A 211 -18.37 -9.54 7.36
CA SER A 211 -18.27 -10.72 8.22
C SER A 211 -17.16 -11.64 7.72
N THR A 212 -16.75 -12.60 8.54
CA THR A 212 -15.77 -13.62 8.14
C THR A 212 -16.27 -14.55 7.02
N ASP A 213 -17.58 -14.60 6.77
CA ASP A 213 -18.17 -15.36 5.68
C ASP A 213 -18.02 -14.66 4.30
N THR A 214 -17.64 -13.38 4.31
CA THR A 214 -17.45 -12.55 3.11
C THR A 214 -15.99 -12.25 2.83
N MET A 215 -15.06 -13.05 3.36
CA MET A 215 -13.63 -12.85 3.12
C MET A 215 -13.26 -13.15 1.67
N TRP A 216 -12.31 -12.41 1.19
CA TRP A 216 -11.74 -12.58 -0.15
C TRP A 216 -10.60 -13.61 -0.13
N ASP A 217 -10.58 -14.53 -1.09
CA ASP A 217 -9.55 -15.58 -1.21
C ASP A 217 -8.11 -15.05 -1.20
N LEU A 218 -7.90 -13.80 -1.62
CA LEU A 218 -6.58 -13.17 -1.61
C LEU A 218 -6.07 -12.79 -0.21
N ILE A 219 -6.96 -12.70 0.78
CA ILE A 219 -6.62 -12.35 2.16
C ILE A 219 -7.01 -13.44 3.16
N GLU A 220 -7.68 -14.51 2.68
CA GLU A 220 -8.16 -15.56 3.56
C GLU A 220 -7.01 -16.42 4.11
N GLY A 221 -6.88 -16.42 5.44
CA GLY A 221 -6.09 -17.37 6.19
C GLY A 221 -4.59 -17.10 6.32
N ASN A 222 -4.07 -15.98 5.81
CA ASN A 222 -2.63 -15.68 5.84
C ASN A 222 -2.25 -14.42 6.63
N CYS A 223 -3.22 -13.61 7.07
CA CYS A 223 -2.93 -12.40 7.83
C CYS A 223 -2.38 -12.75 9.22
N ALA A 224 -1.18 -12.29 9.52
CA ALA A 224 -0.54 -12.50 10.83
C ALA A 224 -0.96 -11.43 11.84
N VAL A 225 -1.23 -10.21 11.39
CA VAL A 225 -1.60 -9.07 12.24
C VAL A 225 -2.56 -8.16 11.50
N CYS A 226 -3.58 -7.69 12.23
CA CYS A 226 -4.46 -6.61 11.82
C CYS A 226 -4.54 -5.57 12.94
N ILE A 227 -4.50 -4.29 12.62
CA ILE A 227 -4.71 -3.20 13.57
C ILE A 227 -5.92 -2.37 13.15
N ASN A 228 -6.77 -2.01 14.11
CA ASN A 228 -7.95 -1.17 13.85
C ASN A 228 -7.55 0.32 13.84
N PRO A 229 -7.62 1.02 12.70
CA PRO A 229 -7.20 2.42 12.61
C PRO A 229 -8.03 3.40 13.45
N LEU A 230 -9.25 3.01 13.88
CA LEU A 230 -10.12 3.86 14.69
C LEU A 230 -9.68 3.95 16.16
N ASN A 231 -9.00 2.95 16.68
CA ASN A 231 -8.55 2.91 18.08
C ASN A 231 -7.10 2.41 18.25
N TRP A 232 -6.43 2.10 17.17
CA TRP A 232 -5.03 1.63 17.09
C TRP A 232 -4.75 0.39 17.96
N LYS A 233 -5.74 -0.53 18.03
CA LYS A 233 -5.63 -1.79 18.75
C LYS A 233 -5.64 -2.99 17.82
N THR A 234 -4.98 -4.06 18.26
CA THR A 234 -4.91 -5.36 17.60
C THR A 234 -5.83 -6.40 18.23
N ASP A 235 -6.59 -6.00 19.25
CA ASP A 235 -7.58 -6.83 19.92
C ASP A 235 -9.01 -6.57 19.40
N ASP A 236 -9.98 -7.33 19.94
CA ASP A 236 -11.41 -7.24 19.60
C ASP A 236 -12.14 -6.05 20.22
N THR A 237 -11.43 -5.06 20.78
CA THR A 237 -12.05 -3.84 21.29
C THR A 237 -12.75 -3.08 20.14
N PRO A 238 -14.07 -2.89 20.20
CA PRO A 238 -14.79 -2.21 19.14
C PRO A 238 -14.52 -0.70 19.14
N ALA A 239 -14.61 -0.11 17.95
CA ALA A 239 -14.58 1.34 17.74
C ALA A 239 -15.68 1.73 16.74
N THR A 240 -16.07 3.01 16.76
CA THR A 240 -17.16 3.50 15.92
C THR A 240 -16.62 4.16 14.66
N LEU A 241 -16.93 3.58 13.50
CA LEU A 241 -16.77 4.21 12.20
C LEU A 241 -17.93 5.16 11.92
N ARG A 242 -17.64 6.40 11.48
CA ARG A 242 -18.63 7.34 10.95
C ARG A 242 -18.22 7.75 9.54
N TYR A 243 -19.00 7.32 8.56
CA TYR A 243 -18.71 7.58 7.17
C TYR A 243 -19.99 7.87 6.38
N ASP A 244 -20.03 8.97 5.63
CA ASP A 244 -21.13 9.38 4.73
C ASP A 244 -22.53 9.32 5.38
N GLY A 245 -22.60 9.72 6.65
CA GLY A 245 -23.84 9.73 7.43
C GLY A 245 -24.21 8.41 8.10
N ASP A 246 -23.49 7.33 7.80
CA ASP A 246 -23.67 6.04 8.46
C ASP A 246 -22.74 5.88 9.66
N GLU A 247 -23.16 5.00 10.58
CA GLU A 247 -22.39 4.60 11.75
C GLU A 247 -22.29 3.08 11.82
N ALA A 248 -21.07 2.56 12.03
CA ALA A 248 -20.80 1.15 12.13
C ALA A 248 -19.88 0.85 13.32
N SER A 249 -19.97 -0.38 13.83
CA SER A 249 -19.01 -0.92 14.81
C SER A 249 -17.88 -1.65 14.08
N VAL A 250 -16.63 -1.35 14.42
CA VAL A 250 -15.45 -1.97 13.81
C VAL A 250 -14.57 -2.60 14.89
N HIS A 251 -14.26 -3.87 14.74
CA HIS A 251 -13.35 -4.59 15.62
C HIS A 251 -12.46 -5.56 14.85
N VAL A 252 -11.34 -5.98 15.43
CA VAL A 252 -10.47 -7.00 14.85
C VAL A 252 -11.04 -8.38 15.16
N ASP A 253 -11.26 -9.22 14.14
CA ASP A 253 -11.41 -10.64 14.32
C ASP A 253 -10.02 -11.27 14.57
N LYS A 254 -9.83 -11.83 15.77
CA LYS A 254 -8.52 -12.34 16.23
C LYS A 254 -8.08 -13.63 15.55
N GLU A 255 -9.02 -14.39 15.02
CA GLU A 255 -8.70 -15.65 14.34
C GLU A 255 -8.28 -15.38 12.89
N LYS A 256 -9.01 -14.50 12.23
CA LYS A 256 -8.80 -14.18 10.80
C LYS A 256 -7.87 -12.98 10.57
N GLN A 257 -7.59 -12.19 11.63
CA GLN A 257 -6.79 -10.97 11.54
C GLN A 257 -7.29 -10.01 10.46
N VAL A 258 -8.58 -9.67 10.55
CA VAL A 258 -9.32 -8.80 9.63
C VAL A 258 -10.26 -7.91 10.42
N LEU A 259 -10.60 -6.72 9.88
CA LEU A 259 -11.60 -5.83 10.49
C LEU A 259 -13.01 -6.29 10.10
N ILE A 260 -13.84 -6.57 11.09
CA ILE A 260 -15.27 -6.77 10.91
C ILE A 260 -15.97 -5.42 11.07
N VAL A 261 -16.72 -5.00 10.05
CA VAL A 261 -17.47 -3.74 10.01
C VAL A 261 -18.96 -4.05 10.03
N GLU A 262 -19.57 -3.92 11.22
CA GLU A 262 -20.97 -4.25 11.46
C GLU A 262 -21.84 -3.00 11.42
N GLY A 263 -22.96 -3.04 10.71
CA GLY A 263 -23.97 -1.99 10.68
C GLY A 263 -23.97 -1.14 9.42
N LEU A 264 -23.02 -1.34 8.48
CA LEU A 264 -23.13 -0.74 7.14
C LEU A 264 -24.07 -1.56 6.25
N ASP A 265 -24.75 -0.87 5.35
CA ASP A 265 -25.49 -1.51 4.26
C ASP A 265 -24.53 -1.96 3.15
N PRO A 266 -24.30 -3.27 2.96
CA PRO A 266 -23.40 -3.76 1.92
C PRO A 266 -23.81 -3.37 0.49
N GLU A 267 -25.11 -3.00 0.24
CA GLU A 267 -25.53 -2.48 -1.05
C GLU A 267 -25.02 -1.07 -1.33
N LYS A 268 -24.90 -0.24 -0.27
CA LYS A 268 -24.38 1.13 -0.40
C LYS A 268 -22.86 1.14 -0.60
N TYR A 269 -22.17 0.18 -0.01
CA TYR A 269 -20.71 0.07 -0.01
C TYR A 269 -20.25 -1.16 -0.79
N ASP A 270 -20.87 -1.37 -1.95
CA ASP A 270 -20.58 -2.51 -2.82
C ASP A 270 -19.13 -2.43 -3.37
N GLY A 271 -18.61 -3.58 -3.76
CA GLY A 271 -17.32 -3.73 -4.42
C GLY A 271 -17.41 -3.51 -5.94
N LEU A 272 -16.41 -4.00 -6.65
CA LEU A 272 -16.36 -3.96 -8.14
C LEU A 272 -17.00 -5.19 -8.80
N GLY A 273 -17.64 -6.07 -8.03
CA GLY A 273 -17.99 -7.42 -8.47
C GLY A 273 -16.83 -8.40 -8.27
N TYR A 274 -16.94 -9.62 -8.80
CA TYR A 274 -15.89 -10.63 -8.62
C TYR A 274 -14.50 -10.09 -9.02
N PRO A 275 -13.45 -10.33 -8.24
CA PRO A 275 -13.42 -11.07 -6.96
C PRO A 275 -13.75 -10.23 -5.71
N ILE A 276 -14.01 -8.92 -5.85
CA ILE A 276 -14.34 -8.02 -4.74
C ILE A 276 -15.87 -7.93 -4.63
N GLU A 277 -16.45 -8.97 -4.05
CA GLU A 277 -17.89 -9.10 -3.93
C GLU A 277 -18.45 -8.25 -2.79
N LYS A 278 -19.76 -8.18 -2.74
CA LYS A 278 -20.55 -7.51 -1.72
C LYS A 278 -20.18 -7.98 -0.30
N GLY A 279 -19.95 -7.02 0.59
CA GLY A 279 -19.47 -7.28 1.95
C GLY A 279 -17.96 -7.36 2.09
N ILE A 280 -17.21 -7.29 0.99
CA ILE A 280 -15.77 -7.08 0.97
C ILE A 280 -15.51 -5.58 0.79
N TYR A 281 -15.11 -4.90 1.87
CA TYR A 281 -14.94 -3.44 1.86
C TYR A 281 -13.56 -2.98 1.35
N HIS A 282 -12.87 -3.83 0.61
CA HIS A 282 -11.52 -3.55 0.10
C HIS A 282 -11.40 -2.17 -0.56
N MET A 283 -12.32 -1.81 -1.46
CA MET A 283 -12.30 -0.51 -2.16
C MET A 283 -12.57 0.68 -1.23
N TRP A 284 -13.07 0.41 -0.03
CA TRP A 284 -13.41 1.41 0.98
C TRP A 284 -12.35 1.54 2.08
N ASP A 285 -11.44 0.59 2.21
CA ASP A 285 -10.36 0.60 3.21
C ASP A 285 -9.62 1.95 3.29
N PRO A 286 -9.14 2.55 2.19
CA PRO A 286 -8.46 3.83 2.26
C PRO A 286 -9.39 5.02 2.52
N ARG A 287 -10.73 4.84 2.36
CA ARG A 287 -11.72 5.91 2.51
C ARG A 287 -12.33 5.94 3.90
N PHE A 288 -12.67 4.77 4.44
CA PHE A 288 -13.27 4.64 5.77
C PHE A 288 -12.37 5.23 6.86
N TYR A 289 -11.08 5.09 6.72
CA TYR A 289 -10.10 5.43 7.75
C TYR A 289 -9.14 6.57 7.33
N VAL A 290 -9.48 7.33 6.30
CA VAL A 290 -8.61 8.37 5.73
C VAL A 290 -8.17 9.40 6.78
N LYS A 291 -9.08 9.81 7.67
CA LYS A 291 -8.83 10.81 8.71
C LYS A 291 -7.91 10.27 9.80
N GLU A 292 -8.15 9.03 10.21
CA GLU A 292 -7.39 8.34 11.24
C GLU A 292 -5.97 8.05 10.77
N ILE A 293 -5.81 7.59 9.53
CA ILE A 293 -4.48 7.35 8.92
C ILE A 293 -3.72 8.68 8.81
N LYS A 294 -4.34 9.75 8.32
CA LYS A 294 -3.71 11.07 8.22
C LYS A 294 -3.26 11.58 9.59
N ALA A 295 -4.16 11.55 10.58
CA ALA A 295 -3.86 12.01 11.94
C ALA A 295 -2.70 11.19 12.55
N ASN A 296 -2.72 9.87 12.39
CA ASN A 296 -1.67 9.00 12.90
C ASN A 296 -0.33 9.18 12.18
N ALA A 297 -0.34 9.40 10.86
CA ALA A 297 0.89 9.69 10.10
C ALA A 297 1.57 10.97 10.61
N ILE A 298 0.81 12.03 10.89
CA ILE A 298 1.31 13.28 11.47
C ILE A 298 1.83 13.02 12.89
N HIS A 299 1.05 12.35 13.73
CA HIS A 299 1.41 12.02 15.10
C HIS A 299 2.72 11.22 15.21
N ARG A 300 2.85 10.14 14.43
CA ARG A 300 4.06 9.32 14.40
C ARG A 300 5.29 10.11 13.92
N ALA A 301 5.12 11.01 12.97
CA ALA A 301 6.18 11.85 12.49
C ALA A 301 6.68 12.84 13.59
N GLU A 302 5.77 13.40 14.37
CA GLU A 302 6.13 14.23 15.52
C GLU A 302 6.87 13.44 16.60
N LEU A 303 6.39 12.21 16.90
CA LEU A 303 7.07 11.32 17.83
C LEU A 303 8.49 10.97 17.36
N PHE A 304 8.64 10.66 16.07
CA PHE A 304 9.93 10.34 15.48
C PHE A 304 10.91 11.53 15.59
N LYS A 305 10.45 12.73 15.21
CA LYS A 305 11.23 13.97 15.35
C LYS A 305 11.68 14.21 16.80
N ASN A 306 10.78 13.97 17.75
CA ASN A 306 11.10 14.14 19.18
C ASN A 306 12.06 13.07 19.70
N SER A 307 12.07 11.86 19.11
CA SER A 307 12.99 10.79 19.50
C SER A 307 14.43 11.08 19.09
N ILE A 308 14.65 11.67 17.91
CA ILE A 308 15.99 12.05 17.41
C ILE A 308 16.56 13.23 18.21
N ASN A 309 15.74 14.19 18.60
CA ASN A 309 16.20 15.38 19.33
C ASN A 309 16.56 15.09 20.81
N LYS A 310 16.33 13.89 21.30
CA LYS A 310 16.69 13.47 22.67
C LYS A 310 18.04 12.74 22.75
N VAL A 311 18.68 12.46 21.62
CA VAL A 311 19.99 11.81 21.50
C VAL A 311 21.07 12.86 21.22
#